data_6d76a74c59943631f5a6d69fd8d7dfa3
#
_entry.id   6d76a74c59943631f5a6d69fd8d7dfa3
#
_cell.length_a   1.000
_cell.length_b   1.000
_cell.length_c   1.000
_cell.angle_alpha   90.00
_cell.angle_beta   90.00
_cell.angle_gamma   90.00
#
_symmetry.space_group_name_H-M   'P 1'
#
loop_
_entity.id
_entity.type
_entity.pdbx_description
1 polymer ?
#
loop_
_entity_poly.entity_id
_entity_poly.type
_entity_poly.pdbx_seq_one_letter_code
_entity_poly.pdbx_strand_id
1 'polypeptide(L)'
;MVVGAALLTGCGSTTGGTSHDWKLPAAERSRWQGELSERWAKLKDWRPEDWDRWAREHVFRNPVVRDLWEPERMTTAEPQQPGPPLTEPAAGRDPAGRDLSDPEPTAVQAVPVERPYTRYPASGKVFSTAPGGGTGQCSATVVADPARPGKSNLVWTAGHCVHEGAGGGWFRNLIFVPAYNSSGAASSKKKPTMAEVAPLGQWWADQVISSPQWIAEGGHSGNAANQYDFAVLKVHNPDGDGRSLEETVGTAVPVWFDAPRDQLSISAWGYPSSKPYDGRELNRCDGGRPVRLSFDPARPAMLSIGCTMTAGSSGGGWFATMPDGRTALVSNTSIGNLAHTALNGPYLESVARQALEYVSRKA
;
A
#
# COMPACT_ATOMS: atom_id res chain seq x y z
N MET A 1 24.92 -47.92 2.50
CA MET A 1 24.41 -47.95 3.88
C MET A 1 23.21 -47.01 3.93
N VAL A 2 22.05 -47.61 4.10
CA VAL A 2 20.73 -46.94 4.16
C VAL A 2 20.42 -46.63 5.61
N VAL A 3 19.96 -45.44 5.92
CA VAL A 3 19.26 -45.10 7.17
C VAL A 3 18.17 -44.08 6.75
N GLY A 4 16.92 -44.36 6.68
CA GLY A 4 15.99 -44.89 7.63
C GLY A 4 15.07 -43.71 8.02
N ALA A 5 13.96 -43.49 7.25
CA ALA A 5 12.88 -42.56 7.59
C ALA A 5 12.06 -43.13 8.76
N ALA A 6 11.78 -42.34 9.78
CA ALA A 6 10.79 -42.67 10.81
C ALA A 6 9.59 -41.71 10.69
N LEU A 7 8.49 -42.27 10.23
CA LEU A 7 7.16 -41.68 10.34
C LEU A 7 6.66 -41.86 11.78
N LEU A 8 6.21 -40.78 12.41
CA LEU A 8 5.37 -40.85 13.60
C LEU A 8 4.04 -40.15 13.33
N THR A 9 3.03 -40.97 13.17
CA THR A 9 1.60 -40.61 13.22
C THR A 9 1.21 -40.38 14.68
N GLY A 10 0.60 -39.25 14.97
CA GLY A 10 -0.03 -38.98 16.27
C GLY A 10 -1.19 -38.00 16.08
N CYS A 11 -2.42 -38.55 16.04
CA CYS A 11 -3.64 -37.77 16.21
C CYS A 11 -3.75 -37.27 17.66
N GLY A 12 -4.03 -35.97 17.83
CA GLY A 12 -4.37 -35.40 19.13
C GLY A 12 -4.97 -34.02 18.93
N SER A 13 -6.30 -33.95 19.00
CA SER A 13 -7.06 -32.69 19.05
C SER A 13 -6.78 -31.96 20.36
N THR A 14 -6.31 -30.71 20.33
CA THR A 14 -6.60 -29.72 21.38
C THR A 14 -6.46 -28.31 20.82
N THR A 15 -7.48 -27.52 21.05
CA THR A 15 -7.62 -26.08 20.87
C THR A 15 -6.52 -25.31 21.59
N GLY A 16 -5.87 -24.39 20.88
CA GLY A 16 -4.92 -23.45 21.47
C GLY A 16 -3.94 -22.91 20.43
N GLY A 17 -4.28 -21.81 19.77
CA GLY A 17 -3.37 -21.14 18.86
C GLY A 17 -2.15 -20.59 19.59
N THR A 18 -1.03 -21.28 19.51
CA THR A 18 0.28 -20.74 19.88
C THR A 18 0.99 -20.34 18.58
N SER A 19 1.22 -19.04 18.44
CA SER A 19 2.14 -18.47 17.46
C SER A 19 3.51 -19.12 17.65
N HIS A 20 3.94 -19.95 16.71
CA HIS A 20 5.31 -20.47 16.68
C HIS A 20 6.26 -19.32 16.27
N ASP A 21 6.78 -18.67 17.28
CA ASP A 21 7.88 -17.70 17.16
C ASP A 21 9.16 -18.50 16.82
N TRP A 22 9.49 -18.61 15.52
CA TRP A 22 10.74 -19.19 15.05
C TRP A 22 11.88 -18.23 15.37
N LYS A 23 12.40 -18.32 16.59
CA LYS A 23 13.63 -17.63 16.98
C LYS A 23 14.83 -18.34 16.37
N LEU A 24 15.20 -17.98 15.14
CA LEU A 24 16.48 -18.38 14.59
C LEU A 24 17.63 -17.87 15.46
N PRO A 25 18.70 -18.65 15.66
CA PRO A 25 19.93 -18.20 16.33
C PRO A 25 20.45 -16.91 15.68
N ALA A 26 21.05 -16.02 16.46
CA ALA A 26 21.51 -14.70 15.98
C ALA A 26 22.45 -14.81 14.75
N ALA A 27 23.32 -15.81 14.71
CA ALA A 27 24.23 -16.07 13.58
C ALA A 27 23.49 -16.47 12.30
N GLU A 28 22.43 -17.29 12.39
CA GLU A 28 21.61 -17.67 11.25
C GLU A 28 20.78 -16.49 10.76
N ARG A 29 20.27 -15.67 11.67
CA ARG A 29 19.55 -14.44 11.37
C ARG A 29 20.41 -13.45 10.59
N SER A 30 21.66 -13.23 11.04
CA SER A 30 22.62 -12.36 10.37
C SER A 30 23.00 -12.86 8.97
N ARG A 31 23.13 -14.18 8.81
CA ARG A 31 23.40 -14.80 7.52
C ARG A 31 22.23 -14.64 6.55
N TRP A 32 21.01 -14.91 7.01
CA TRP A 32 19.77 -14.71 6.24
C TRP A 32 19.60 -13.24 5.83
N GLN A 33 19.83 -12.31 6.73
CA GLN A 33 19.77 -10.88 6.44
C GLN A 33 20.82 -10.46 5.40
N GLY A 34 22.03 -11.01 5.46
CA GLY A 34 23.08 -10.79 4.46
C GLY A 34 22.69 -11.29 3.07
N GLU A 35 22.20 -12.53 2.98
CA GLU A 35 21.75 -13.13 1.71
C GLU A 35 20.55 -12.39 1.11
N LEU A 36 19.61 -11.93 1.93
CA LEU A 36 18.49 -11.10 1.49
C LEU A 36 18.97 -9.73 1.01
N SER A 37 19.86 -9.07 1.73
CA SER A 37 20.39 -7.76 1.34
C SER A 37 21.12 -7.82 -0.01
N GLU A 38 21.91 -8.86 -0.26
CA GLU A 38 22.55 -9.09 -1.56
C GLU A 38 21.52 -9.34 -2.68
N ARG A 39 20.48 -10.11 -2.39
CA ARG A 39 19.39 -10.38 -3.32
C ARG A 39 18.66 -9.09 -3.70
N TRP A 40 18.36 -8.25 -2.69
CA TRP A 40 17.65 -6.98 -2.89
C TRP A 40 18.51 -5.92 -3.60
N ALA A 41 19.82 -5.90 -3.37
CA ALA A 41 20.73 -5.01 -4.08
C ALA A 41 20.70 -5.25 -5.61
N LYS A 42 20.38 -6.47 -6.05
CA LYS A 42 20.26 -6.83 -7.47
C LYS A 42 18.93 -6.41 -8.10
N LEU A 43 17.90 -6.09 -7.32
CA LEU A 43 16.58 -5.70 -7.87
C LEU A 43 16.64 -4.42 -8.69
N LYS A 44 17.48 -3.47 -8.31
CA LYS A 44 17.68 -2.24 -9.08
C LYS A 44 18.14 -2.49 -10.52
N ASP A 45 18.78 -3.65 -10.76
CA ASP A 45 19.33 -4.07 -12.05
C ASP A 45 18.38 -5.01 -12.80
N TRP A 46 17.17 -5.29 -12.27
CA TRP A 46 16.19 -6.13 -12.92
C TRP A 46 15.74 -5.53 -14.25
N ARG A 47 15.72 -6.40 -15.25
CA ARG A 47 15.18 -6.10 -16.58
C ARG A 47 13.72 -6.56 -16.67
N PRO A 48 12.99 -6.18 -17.71
CA PRO A 48 11.61 -6.62 -17.93
C PRO A 48 11.41 -8.13 -17.82
N GLU A 49 12.40 -8.92 -18.31
CA GLU A 49 12.34 -10.39 -18.27
C GLU A 49 12.44 -10.97 -16.86
N ASP A 50 13.12 -10.28 -15.95
CA ASP A 50 13.23 -10.67 -14.55
C ASP A 50 11.90 -10.44 -13.82
N TRP A 51 11.25 -9.30 -14.09
CA TRP A 51 9.89 -9.02 -13.63
C TRP A 51 8.87 -10.00 -14.19
N ASP A 52 8.98 -10.39 -15.47
CA ASP A 52 8.11 -11.40 -16.09
C ASP A 52 8.27 -12.76 -15.43
N ARG A 53 9.48 -13.16 -15.11
CA ARG A 53 9.77 -14.42 -14.40
C ARG A 53 9.17 -14.39 -13.01
N TRP A 54 9.42 -13.32 -12.26
CA TRP A 54 8.92 -13.14 -10.92
C TRP A 54 7.39 -13.13 -10.87
N ALA A 55 6.72 -12.42 -11.79
CA ALA A 55 5.27 -12.38 -11.87
C ALA A 55 4.62 -13.73 -12.22
N ARG A 56 5.30 -14.59 -13.01
CA ARG A 56 4.82 -15.95 -13.26
C ARG A 56 4.87 -16.84 -12.02
N GLU A 57 5.78 -16.57 -11.10
CA GLU A 57 5.87 -17.29 -9.82
C GLU A 57 4.88 -16.75 -8.78
N HIS A 58 4.41 -15.50 -8.94
CA HIS A 58 3.51 -14.81 -8.03
C HIS A 58 2.20 -14.42 -8.72
N VAL A 59 1.49 -15.40 -9.27
CA VAL A 59 0.30 -15.16 -10.12
C VAL A 59 -0.85 -14.57 -9.32
N PHE A 60 -1.26 -13.35 -9.70
CA PHE A 60 -2.48 -12.71 -9.23
C PHE A 60 -3.70 -13.17 -10.05
N ARG A 61 -4.81 -13.47 -9.38
CA ARG A 61 -6.10 -13.82 -10.01
C ARG A 61 -7.24 -13.13 -9.30
N ASN A 62 -8.01 -12.37 -10.04
CA ASN A 62 -9.10 -11.56 -9.51
C ASN A 62 -10.34 -11.63 -10.45
N PRO A 63 -11.06 -12.75 -10.48
CA PRO A 63 -12.25 -12.82 -11.32
C PRO A 63 -13.29 -11.81 -10.85
N VAL A 64 -13.98 -11.17 -11.79
CA VAL A 64 -15.09 -10.27 -11.50
C VAL A 64 -16.24 -11.07 -10.89
N VAL A 65 -16.68 -10.67 -9.71
CA VAL A 65 -17.85 -11.22 -9.03
C VAL A 65 -18.89 -10.10 -8.91
N ARG A 66 -19.91 -10.16 -9.80
CA ARG A 66 -20.97 -9.14 -9.83
C ARG A 66 -21.70 -9.09 -8.48
N ASP A 67 -22.13 -7.91 -8.08
CA ASP A 67 -22.89 -7.64 -6.85
C ASP A 67 -22.18 -8.05 -5.54
N LEU A 68 -20.87 -8.34 -5.60
CA LEU A 68 -20.10 -8.68 -4.41
C LEU A 68 -19.91 -7.46 -3.51
N TRP A 69 -19.59 -6.30 -4.10
CA TRP A 69 -19.32 -5.08 -3.39
C TRP A 69 -20.53 -4.16 -3.34
N GLU A 70 -21.49 -4.54 -2.49
CA GLU A 70 -22.64 -3.70 -2.14
C GLU A 70 -22.22 -2.60 -1.13
N PRO A 71 -22.96 -1.47 -1.04
CA PRO A 71 -22.65 -0.37 -0.12
C PRO A 71 -22.51 -0.82 1.34
N GLU A 72 -23.33 -1.74 1.82
CA GLU A 72 -23.27 -2.28 3.17
C GLU A 72 -21.94 -3.02 3.40
N ARG A 73 -21.53 -3.86 2.46
CA ARG A 73 -20.25 -4.59 2.52
C ARG A 73 -19.04 -3.64 2.48
N MET A 74 -19.11 -2.58 1.69
CA MET A 74 -18.05 -1.55 1.65
C MET A 74 -17.93 -0.81 2.98
N THR A 75 -19.05 -0.46 3.61
CA THR A 75 -19.06 0.30 4.87
C THR A 75 -18.64 -0.53 6.08
N THR A 76 -18.74 -1.86 6.00
CA THR A 76 -18.34 -2.80 7.07
C THR A 76 -16.98 -3.45 6.83
N ALA A 77 -16.29 -3.12 5.74
CA ALA A 77 -14.95 -3.63 5.47
C ALA A 77 -13.96 -3.10 6.51
N GLU A 78 -13.11 -3.99 7.03
CA GLU A 78 -12.12 -3.68 8.06
C GLU A 78 -10.87 -3.04 7.47
N PRO A 79 -10.21 -2.11 8.18
CA PRO A 79 -8.97 -1.52 7.70
C PRO A 79 -7.86 -2.57 7.62
N GLN A 80 -7.17 -2.60 6.47
CA GLN A 80 -5.92 -3.36 6.32
C GLN A 80 -4.77 -2.49 6.81
N GLN A 81 -4.05 -2.95 7.81
CA GLN A 81 -2.84 -2.28 8.30
C GLN A 81 -1.96 -3.28 9.03
N PRO A 82 -0.63 -3.31 8.78
CA PRO A 82 0.30 -3.95 9.67
C PRO A 82 0.19 -3.37 11.07
N GLY A 83 0.29 -4.22 12.09
CA GLY A 83 0.41 -3.78 13.47
C GLY A 83 1.66 -2.92 13.68
N PRO A 84 1.81 -2.31 14.85
CA PRO A 84 2.95 -1.48 15.16
C PRO A 84 4.27 -2.24 15.01
N PRO A 85 5.38 -1.53 14.76
CA PRO A 85 6.69 -2.16 14.65
C PRO A 85 7.05 -2.94 15.92
N LEU A 86 7.56 -4.16 15.75
CA LEU A 86 8.13 -4.97 16.83
C LEU A 86 9.61 -4.69 17.05
N THR A 87 10.25 -3.97 16.13
CA THR A 87 11.66 -3.57 16.18
C THR A 87 11.76 -2.06 16.30
N GLU A 88 12.65 -1.59 17.17
CA GLU A 88 12.96 -0.16 17.26
C GLU A 88 13.57 0.33 15.95
N PRO A 89 13.16 1.51 15.46
CA PRO A 89 13.81 2.13 14.32
C PRO A 89 15.30 2.34 14.55
N ALA A 90 16.11 2.18 13.50
CA ALA A 90 17.53 2.44 13.55
C ALA A 90 17.80 3.94 13.77
N ALA A 91 18.28 4.31 14.96
CA ALA A 91 18.53 5.68 15.34
C ALA A 91 20.03 5.94 15.57
N GLY A 92 20.45 7.23 15.49
CA GLY A 92 21.81 7.68 15.76
C GLY A 92 22.58 8.11 14.51
N ARG A 93 23.90 8.28 14.64
CA ARG A 93 24.82 8.61 13.55
C ARG A 93 25.49 7.33 13.06
N ASP A 94 25.34 7.03 11.79
CA ASP A 94 26.11 5.97 11.15
C ASP A 94 27.38 6.56 10.51
N PRO A 95 28.59 6.13 10.96
CA PRO A 95 29.86 6.57 10.35
C PRO A 95 29.98 6.22 8.86
N ALA A 96 29.24 5.19 8.39
CA ALA A 96 29.23 4.77 6.99
C ALA A 96 28.23 5.56 6.12
N GLY A 97 27.55 6.58 6.67
CA GLY A 97 26.63 7.45 5.92
C GLY A 97 25.31 6.77 5.53
N ARG A 98 24.92 5.66 6.23
CA ARG A 98 23.68 4.95 5.95
C ARG A 98 22.45 5.75 6.44
N ASP A 99 21.31 5.49 5.84
CA ASP A 99 20.03 6.13 6.17
C ASP A 99 19.51 5.68 7.55
N LEU A 100 19.65 6.53 8.54
CA LEU A 100 19.11 6.35 9.88
C LEU A 100 17.82 7.15 10.07
N SER A 101 17.11 6.88 11.18
CA SER A 101 15.91 7.63 11.57
C SER A 101 16.29 9.00 12.16
N ASP A 102 15.52 10.00 11.78
CA ASP A 102 15.49 11.30 12.44
C ASP A 102 14.52 11.26 13.65
N PRO A 103 14.51 12.28 14.51
CA PRO A 103 13.46 12.43 15.53
C PRO A 103 12.06 12.45 14.92
N GLU A 104 11.09 11.92 15.67
CA GLU A 104 9.69 11.87 15.23
C GLU A 104 9.15 13.27 14.88
N PRO A 105 8.39 13.42 13.78
CA PRO A 105 7.82 14.70 13.40
C PRO A 105 6.71 15.13 14.37
N THR A 106 6.50 16.44 14.49
CA THR A 106 5.39 16.99 15.27
C THR A 106 4.06 16.53 14.68
N ALA A 107 3.14 16.06 15.53
CA ALA A 107 1.81 15.62 15.11
C ALA A 107 1.04 16.74 14.39
N VAL A 108 0.40 16.39 13.29
CA VAL A 108 -0.51 17.26 12.52
C VAL A 108 -1.89 16.64 12.53
N GLN A 109 -2.88 17.42 12.97
CA GLN A 109 -4.27 16.95 12.99
C GLN A 109 -4.78 16.76 11.57
N ALA A 110 -5.32 15.56 11.29
CA ALA A 110 -6.00 15.31 10.02
C ALA A 110 -7.29 16.13 9.94
N VAL A 111 -7.54 16.68 8.77
CA VAL A 111 -8.75 17.47 8.48
C VAL A 111 -9.56 16.82 7.37
N PRO A 112 -10.90 16.81 7.46
CA PRO A 112 -11.75 16.33 6.39
C PRO A 112 -11.54 17.16 5.11
N VAL A 113 -11.52 16.48 3.97
CA VAL A 113 -11.54 17.12 2.66
C VAL A 113 -12.96 17.59 2.34
N GLU A 114 -13.09 18.77 1.73
CA GLU A 114 -14.39 19.33 1.36
C GLU A 114 -15.06 18.46 0.28
N ARG A 115 -16.34 18.13 0.49
CA ARG A 115 -17.18 17.42 -0.49
C ARG A 115 -17.68 18.38 -1.59
N PRO A 116 -17.99 17.89 -2.79
CA PRO A 116 -17.92 16.48 -3.25
C PRO A 116 -16.48 16.07 -3.62
N TYR A 117 -16.11 14.83 -3.30
CA TYR A 117 -14.77 14.29 -3.60
C TYR A 117 -14.51 14.08 -5.09
N THR A 118 -15.53 14.20 -5.93
CA THR A 118 -15.36 14.29 -7.40
C THR A 118 -14.55 15.51 -7.84
N ARG A 119 -14.28 16.46 -6.95
CA ARG A 119 -13.29 17.53 -7.16
C ARG A 119 -11.83 17.04 -6.98
N TYR A 120 -11.64 15.87 -6.34
CA TYR A 120 -10.37 15.25 -6.03
C TYR A 120 -10.37 13.77 -6.42
N PRO A 121 -10.80 13.43 -7.63
CA PRO A 121 -11.21 12.08 -8.00
C PRO A 121 -10.04 11.11 -8.17
N ALA A 122 -8.79 11.60 -8.14
CA ALA A 122 -7.62 10.74 -8.12
C ALA A 122 -7.53 9.91 -6.83
N SER A 123 -8.08 10.40 -5.69
CA SER A 123 -8.11 9.66 -4.43
C SER A 123 -9.35 8.77 -4.34
N GLY A 124 -9.18 7.56 -3.82
CA GLY A 124 -10.27 6.60 -3.66
C GLY A 124 -9.95 5.51 -2.65
N LYS A 125 -10.81 4.51 -2.59
CA LYS A 125 -10.64 3.34 -1.73
C LYS A 125 -10.39 2.08 -2.52
N VAL A 126 -9.56 1.21 -1.96
CA VAL A 126 -9.43 -0.18 -2.38
C VAL A 126 -10.22 -1.05 -1.40
N PHE A 127 -11.01 -1.98 -1.95
CA PHE A 127 -11.69 -3.02 -1.18
C PHE A 127 -11.22 -4.38 -1.65
N SER A 128 -11.09 -5.32 -0.73
CA SER A 128 -10.56 -6.66 -1.01
C SER A 128 -11.14 -7.72 -0.08
N THR A 129 -10.92 -8.98 -0.43
CA THR A 129 -11.16 -10.13 0.45
C THR A 129 -9.81 -10.78 0.75
N ALA A 130 -9.49 -10.93 2.03
CA ALA A 130 -8.28 -11.62 2.46
C ALA A 130 -8.29 -13.12 2.09
N PRO A 131 -7.13 -13.79 1.90
CA PRO A 131 -7.06 -15.23 1.62
C PRO A 131 -7.80 -16.10 2.65
N GLY A 132 -7.74 -15.72 3.92
CA GLY A 132 -8.45 -16.40 5.04
C GLY A 132 -9.92 -16.03 5.18
N GLY A 133 -10.49 -15.21 4.31
CA GLY A 133 -11.84 -14.62 4.43
C GLY A 133 -11.75 -13.23 5.10
N GLY A 134 -12.91 -12.59 5.27
CA GLY A 134 -12.98 -11.22 5.75
C GLY A 134 -12.78 -10.18 4.64
N THR A 135 -13.42 -9.02 4.81
CA THR A 135 -13.35 -7.91 3.87
C THR A 135 -12.40 -6.85 4.36
N GLY A 136 -11.51 -6.40 3.49
CA GLY A 136 -10.52 -5.38 3.77
C GLY A 136 -10.75 -4.08 3.03
N GLN A 137 -10.25 -2.98 3.60
CA GLN A 137 -10.24 -1.67 2.96
C GLN A 137 -8.91 -0.96 3.16
N CYS A 138 -8.52 -0.22 2.14
CA CYS A 138 -7.38 0.69 2.10
C CYS A 138 -7.76 1.95 1.30
N SER A 139 -6.84 2.90 1.26
CA SER A 139 -6.88 4.05 0.36
C SER A 139 -5.98 3.82 -0.86
N ALA A 140 -6.22 4.56 -1.95
CA ALA A 140 -5.38 4.47 -3.15
C ALA A 140 -5.50 5.75 -4.00
N THR A 141 -4.64 5.83 -5.03
CA THR A 141 -4.53 7.00 -5.91
C THR A 141 -4.43 6.59 -7.37
N VAL A 142 -5.20 7.24 -8.25
CA VAL A 142 -5.05 7.12 -9.71
C VAL A 142 -3.74 7.77 -10.14
N VAL A 143 -2.86 7.02 -10.78
CA VAL A 143 -1.56 7.51 -11.24
C VAL A 143 -1.46 7.51 -12.76
N ALA A 144 -0.67 8.42 -13.30
CA ALA A 144 -0.45 8.53 -14.72
C ALA A 144 0.24 7.26 -15.28
N ASP A 145 -0.21 6.82 -16.46
CA ASP A 145 0.40 5.70 -17.18
C ASP A 145 1.45 6.24 -18.18
N PRO A 146 2.75 5.94 -17.96
CA PRO A 146 3.79 6.40 -18.88
C PRO A 146 3.64 5.89 -20.32
N ALA A 147 3.05 4.71 -20.52
CA ALA A 147 2.83 4.14 -21.84
C ALA A 147 1.55 4.63 -22.50
N ARG A 148 0.60 5.18 -21.73
CA ARG A 148 -0.72 5.62 -22.22
C ARG A 148 -1.14 6.95 -21.61
N PRO A 149 -0.42 8.06 -21.91
CA PRO A 149 -0.74 9.37 -21.35
C PRO A 149 -2.19 9.78 -21.67
N GLY A 150 -2.93 10.25 -20.65
CA GLY A 150 -4.33 10.65 -20.78
C GLY A 150 -5.34 9.49 -20.78
N LYS A 151 -4.86 8.22 -20.69
CA LYS A 151 -5.69 7.00 -20.71
C LYS A 151 -5.24 5.98 -19.67
N SER A 152 -4.81 6.45 -18.52
CA SER A 152 -4.35 5.57 -17.45
C SER A 152 -5.49 4.71 -16.88
N ASN A 153 -5.14 3.45 -16.62
CA ASN A 153 -5.90 2.52 -15.79
C ASN A 153 -5.08 2.08 -14.57
N LEU A 154 -4.10 2.90 -14.15
CA LEU A 154 -3.19 2.55 -13.07
C LEU A 154 -3.61 3.19 -11.75
N VAL A 155 -3.53 2.38 -10.69
CA VAL A 155 -3.83 2.78 -9.32
C VAL A 155 -2.64 2.43 -8.44
N TRP A 156 -2.21 3.37 -7.61
CA TRP A 156 -1.16 3.20 -6.62
C TRP A 156 -1.74 3.00 -5.23
N THR A 157 -1.22 2.01 -4.48
CA THR A 157 -1.58 1.73 -3.09
C THR A 157 -0.39 1.12 -2.33
N ALA A 158 -0.59 0.65 -1.09
CA ALA A 158 0.43 -0.06 -0.34
C ALA A 158 0.47 -1.57 -0.71
N GLY A 159 1.61 -2.21 -0.51
CA GLY A 159 1.80 -3.64 -0.73
C GLY A 159 0.91 -4.48 0.18
N HIS A 160 0.82 -4.09 1.47
CA HIS A 160 -0.04 -4.78 2.45
C HIS A 160 -1.55 -4.65 2.16
N CYS A 161 -1.95 -3.76 1.26
CA CYS A 161 -3.35 -3.63 0.82
C CYS A 161 -3.76 -4.69 -0.22
N VAL A 162 -2.77 -5.41 -0.78
CA VAL A 162 -2.98 -6.37 -1.88
C VAL A 162 -2.37 -7.74 -1.62
N HIS A 163 -1.44 -7.87 -0.67
CA HIS A 163 -0.76 -9.12 -0.35
C HIS A 163 -0.37 -9.19 1.13
N GLU A 164 -0.56 -10.35 1.77
CA GLU A 164 -0.30 -10.54 3.21
C GLU A 164 1.19 -10.48 3.60
N GLY A 165 2.10 -10.50 2.63
CA GLY A 165 3.55 -10.56 2.87
C GLY A 165 4.10 -11.97 2.92
N ALA A 166 5.15 -12.20 3.70
CA ALA A 166 5.90 -13.44 3.77
C ALA A 166 5.04 -14.66 4.12
N GLY A 167 5.02 -15.65 3.22
CA GLY A 167 4.22 -16.87 3.39
C GLY A 167 2.71 -16.68 3.20
N GLY A 168 2.26 -15.46 2.94
CA GLY A 168 0.87 -15.15 2.64
C GLY A 168 0.52 -15.19 1.16
N GLY A 169 -0.68 -14.73 0.82
CA GLY A 169 -1.21 -14.74 -0.53
C GLY A 169 -1.73 -13.37 -0.99
N TRP A 170 -2.05 -13.30 -2.28
CA TRP A 170 -2.74 -12.16 -2.85
C TRP A 170 -4.18 -12.06 -2.31
N PHE A 171 -4.61 -10.84 -2.01
CA PHE A 171 -6.02 -10.58 -1.76
C PHE A 171 -6.83 -10.78 -3.02
N ARG A 172 -8.13 -11.06 -2.86
CA ARG A 172 -9.07 -11.37 -3.94
C ARG A 172 -10.20 -10.35 -3.98
N ASN A 173 -11.01 -10.41 -5.04
CA ASN A 173 -12.14 -9.51 -5.23
C ASN A 173 -11.72 -8.03 -5.07
N LEU A 174 -10.51 -7.74 -5.54
CA LEU A 174 -9.85 -6.47 -5.37
C LEU A 174 -10.44 -5.45 -6.34
N ILE A 175 -11.03 -4.39 -5.80
CA ILE A 175 -11.57 -3.27 -6.55
C ILE A 175 -11.03 -1.94 -6.06
N PHE A 176 -10.99 -0.97 -6.95
CA PHE A 176 -10.78 0.45 -6.62
C PHE A 176 -12.07 1.25 -6.86
N VAL A 177 -12.40 2.14 -5.95
CA VAL A 177 -13.57 3.03 -6.02
C VAL A 177 -13.07 4.46 -5.91
N PRO A 178 -12.92 5.17 -7.06
CA PRO A 178 -12.49 6.57 -7.06
C PRO A 178 -13.55 7.47 -6.45
N ALA A 179 -13.12 8.52 -5.73
CA ALA A 179 -14.00 9.47 -5.05
C ALA A 179 -15.08 8.81 -4.17
N TYR A 180 -14.74 7.71 -3.49
CA TYR A 180 -15.66 6.94 -2.64
C TYR A 180 -16.46 7.86 -1.71
N ASN A 181 -17.78 7.63 -1.64
CA ASN A 181 -18.71 8.37 -0.79
C ASN A 181 -18.66 9.90 -0.98
N SER A 182 -18.50 10.34 -2.23
CA SER A 182 -18.28 11.74 -2.61
C SER A 182 -19.34 12.70 -2.06
N SER A 183 -20.62 12.28 -2.04
CA SER A 183 -21.73 13.08 -1.51
C SER A 183 -21.95 12.95 0.00
N GLY A 184 -21.28 11.99 0.66
CA GLY A 184 -21.49 11.67 2.07
C GLY A 184 -22.69 10.76 2.35
N ALA A 185 -23.24 10.12 1.32
CA ALA A 185 -24.42 9.26 1.46
C ALA A 185 -24.20 8.09 2.42
N ALA A 186 -23.00 7.47 2.42
CA ALA A 186 -22.66 6.40 3.35
C ALA A 186 -22.63 6.84 4.82
N SER A 187 -22.40 8.15 5.08
CA SER A 187 -22.41 8.71 6.44
C SER A 187 -23.79 9.17 6.88
N SER A 188 -24.66 9.59 5.94
CA SER A 188 -25.93 10.27 6.23
C SER A 188 -27.16 9.41 5.97
N LYS A 189 -27.08 8.35 5.15
CA LYS A 189 -28.22 7.49 4.79
C LYS A 189 -28.10 6.12 5.41
N LYS A 190 -29.24 5.56 5.86
CA LYS A 190 -29.30 4.18 6.37
C LYS A 190 -29.04 3.14 5.28
N LYS A 191 -29.45 3.41 4.06
CA LYS A 191 -29.24 2.54 2.87
C LYS A 191 -28.84 3.42 1.68
N PRO A 192 -27.57 3.76 1.53
CA PRO A 192 -27.11 4.46 0.33
C PRO A 192 -27.14 3.53 -0.88
N THR A 193 -27.36 4.10 -2.05
CA THR A 193 -27.27 3.36 -3.32
C THR A 193 -25.81 3.23 -3.77
N MET A 194 -25.54 2.28 -4.69
CA MET A 194 -24.22 2.14 -5.28
C MET A 194 -23.76 3.41 -5.99
N ALA A 195 -24.63 4.04 -6.78
CA ALA A 195 -24.30 5.30 -7.47
C ALA A 195 -23.94 6.45 -6.52
N GLU A 196 -24.41 6.42 -5.26
CA GLU A 196 -24.07 7.44 -4.26
C GLU A 196 -22.73 7.18 -3.58
N VAL A 197 -22.34 5.91 -3.37
CA VAL A 197 -21.07 5.57 -2.73
C VAL A 197 -19.92 5.40 -3.73
N ALA A 198 -20.24 4.97 -4.96
CA ALA A 198 -19.28 4.77 -6.05
C ALA A 198 -19.69 5.55 -7.31
N PRO A 199 -19.72 6.91 -7.25
CA PRO A 199 -20.26 7.74 -8.33
C PRO A 199 -19.48 7.63 -9.64
N LEU A 200 -18.23 7.18 -9.60
CA LEU A 200 -17.35 6.97 -10.75
C LEU A 200 -17.10 5.48 -11.04
N GLY A 201 -17.96 4.61 -10.49
CA GLY A 201 -17.96 3.16 -10.73
C GLY A 201 -17.01 2.37 -9.84
N GLN A 202 -17.03 1.04 -10.03
CA GLN A 202 -16.17 0.06 -9.41
C GLN A 202 -15.15 -0.45 -10.44
N TRP A 203 -13.88 -0.37 -10.12
CA TRP A 203 -12.77 -0.71 -11.03
C TRP A 203 -12.06 -1.96 -10.51
N TRP A 204 -12.24 -3.08 -11.20
CA TRP A 204 -11.66 -4.37 -10.85
C TRP A 204 -10.20 -4.46 -11.25
N ALA A 205 -9.35 -4.99 -10.37
CA ALA A 205 -7.94 -5.18 -10.68
C ALA A 205 -7.74 -6.39 -11.62
N ASP A 206 -7.13 -6.15 -12.78
CA ASP A 206 -6.70 -7.20 -13.71
C ASP A 206 -5.30 -7.70 -13.40
N GLN A 207 -4.45 -6.76 -13.00
CA GLN A 207 -3.05 -7.01 -12.69
C GLN A 207 -2.68 -6.26 -11.41
N VAL A 208 -1.84 -6.88 -10.62
CA VAL A 208 -1.26 -6.29 -9.42
C VAL A 208 0.21 -6.64 -9.36
N ILE A 209 1.03 -5.66 -9.06
CA ILE A 209 2.42 -5.82 -8.71
C ILE A 209 2.65 -5.17 -7.35
N SER A 210 3.34 -5.86 -6.45
CA SER A 210 3.93 -5.27 -5.24
C SER A 210 5.44 -5.46 -5.28
N SER A 211 6.16 -4.81 -4.37
CA SER A 211 7.61 -5.02 -4.31
C SER A 211 7.94 -6.47 -3.93
N PRO A 212 8.98 -7.06 -4.51
CA PRO A 212 9.46 -8.37 -4.10
C PRO A 212 9.86 -8.44 -2.63
N GLN A 213 10.33 -7.31 -2.06
CA GLN A 213 10.67 -7.20 -0.64
C GLN A 213 9.43 -7.33 0.24
N TRP A 214 8.32 -6.65 -0.10
CA TRP A 214 7.07 -6.81 0.63
C TRP A 214 6.56 -8.26 0.59
N ILE A 215 6.54 -8.87 -0.60
CA ILE A 215 6.09 -10.26 -0.79
C ILE A 215 6.91 -11.24 0.06
N ALA A 216 8.22 -11.05 0.13
CA ALA A 216 9.13 -11.97 0.80
C ALA A 216 9.28 -11.75 2.31
N GLU A 217 9.11 -10.51 2.80
CA GLU A 217 9.46 -10.12 4.17
C GLU A 217 8.35 -9.36 4.89
N GLY A 218 7.35 -8.86 4.17
CA GLY A 218 6.19 -8.18 4.75
C GLY A 218 5.45 -9.06 5.74
N GLY A 219 4.71 -8.46 6.66
CA GLY A 219 3.99 -9.22 7.68
C GLY A 219 3.00 -8.39 8.47
N HIS A 220 2.40 -9.02 9.48
CA HIS A 220 1.38 -8.41 10.32
C HIS A 220 1.89 -7.32 11.27
N SER A 221 3.20 -7.15 11.38
CA SER A 221 3.84 -6.10 12.19
C SER A 221 4.83 -5.32 11.36
N GLY A 222 4.96 -4.02 11.66
CA GLY A 222 5.91 -3.16 10.96
C GLY A 222 7.34 -3.66 11.09
N ASN A 223 8.06 -3.67 9.97
CA ASN A 223 9.45 -4.11 9.86
C ASN A 223 10.15 -3.44 8.66
N ALA A 224 11.36 -3.88 8.32
CA ALA A 224 12.13 -3.35 7.19
C ALA A 224 11.46 -3.48 5.82
N ALA A 225 10.50 -4.39 5.64
CA ALA A 225 9.74 -4.51 4.40
C ALA A 225 8.82 -3.31 4.14
N ASN A 226 8.43 -2.56 5.19
CA ASN A 226 7.64 -1.34 5.04
C ASN A 226 8.38 -0.24 4.25
N GLN A 227 9.73 -0.30 4.18
CA GLN A 227 10.53 0.57 3.34
C GLN A 227 10.28 0.36 1.83
N TYR A 228 9.59 -0.75 1.47
CA TYR A 228 9.19 -1.13 0.12
C TYR A 228 7.69 -1.48 0.01
N ASP A 229 6.86 -1.00 0.93
CA ASP A 229 5.44 -1.31 1.02
C ASP A 229 4.62 -0.45 0.06
N PHE A 230 4.67 -0.80 -1.22
CA PHE A 230 3.87 -0.19 -2.30
C PHE A 230 3.37 -1.26 -3.27
N ALA A 231 2.31 -0.92 -3.99
CA ALA A 231 1.76 -1.73 -5.07
C ALA A 231 1.17 -0.87 -6.18
N VAL A 232 1.17 -1.42 -7.39
CA VAL A 232 0.52 -0.84 -8.57
C VAL A 232 -0.49 -1.82 -9.11
N LEU A 233 -1.72 -1.35 -9.32
CA LEU A 233 -2.80 -2.10 -9.92
C LEU A 233 -3.07 -1.58 -11.32
N LYS A 234 -3.42 -2.47 -12.25
CA LYS A 234 -4.10 -2.13 -13.48
C LYS A 234 -5.55 -2.57 -13.36
N VAL A 235 -6.48 -1.66 -13.63
CA VAL A 235 -7.90 -1.88 -13.36
C VAL A 235 -8.76 -1.66 -14.60
N HIS A 236 -9.95 -2.26 -14.61
CA HIS A 236 -11.00 -1.98 -15.59
C HIS A 236 -12.37 -1.87 -14.92
N ASN A 237 -13.29 -1.19 -15.56
CA ASN A 237 -14.69 -1.17 -15.14
C ASN A 237 -15.52 -2.08 -16.06
N PRO A 238 -16.00 -3.26 -15.56
CA PRO A 238 -16.73 -4.21 -16.39
C PRO A 238 -18.13 -3.72 -16.81
N ASP A 239 -18.66 -2.72 -16.11
CA ASP A 239 -19.96 -2.11 -16.37
C ASP A 239 -19.83 -0.69 -16.97
N GLY A 240 -18.61 -0.29 -17.34
CA GLY A 240 -18.28 1.02 -17.91
C GLY A 240 -18.57 1.13 -19.41
N ASP A 241 -18.44 2.34 -19.91
CA ASP A 241 -18.64 2.69 -21.32
C ASP A 241 -17.38 2.52 -22.21
N GLY A 242 -16.36 1.84 -21.69
CA GLY A 242 -15.08 1.59 -22.37
C GLY A 242 -14.04 2.69 -22.19
N ARG A 243 -14.35 3.78 -21.47
CA ARG A 243 -13.35 4.79 -21.10
C ARG A 243 -12.36 4.23 -20.09
N SER A 244 -11.13 4.72 -20.15
CA SER A 244 -10.12 4.46 -19.12
C SER A 244 -10.52 5.08 -17.77
N LEU A 245 -9.84 4.67 -16.73
CA LEU A 245 -10.02 5.25 -15.39
C LEU A 245 -9.71 6.76 -15.42
N GLU A 246 -8.59 7.17 -16.03
CA GLU A 246 -8.22 8.59 -16.15
C GLU A 246 -9.25 9.41 -16.92
N GLU A 247 -9.78 8.89 -18.04
CA GLU A 247 -10.85 9.56 -18.80
C GLU A 247 -12.15 9.68 -18.00
N THR A 248 -12.42 8.73 -17.09
CA THR A 248 -13.63 8.75 -16.24
C THR A 248 -13.50 9.72 -15.08
N VAL A 249 -12.35 9.73 -14.41
CA VAL A 249 -12.11 10.61 -13.25
C VAL A 249 -11.62 12.01 -13.67
N GLY A 250 -11.13 12.16 -14.91
CA GLY A 250 -10.65 13.43 -15.46
C GLY A 250 -9.23 13.81 -15.04
N THR A 251 -8.50 12.94 -14.32
CA THR A 251 -7.13 13.20 -13.87
C THR A 251 -6.38 11.94 -13.52
N ALA A 252 -5.06 11.96 -13.65
CA ALA A 252 -4.14 10.99 -13.09
C ALA A 252 -2.89 11.71 -12.59
N VAL A 253 -2.38 11.32 -11.43
CA VAL A 253 -1.26 12.00 -10.77
C VAL A 253 0.06 11.37 -11.24
N PRO A 254 1.04 12.13 -11.76
CA PRO A 254 2.37 11.58 -12.04
C PRO A 254 3.04 11.08 -10.75
N VAL A 255 3.85 10.03 -10.85
CA VAL A 255 4.69 9.57 -9.73
C VAL A 255 6.06 10.22 -9.84
N TRP A 256 6.49 10.90 -8.79
CA TRP A 256 7.81 11.53 -8.71
C TRP A 256 8.77 10.61 -7.94
N PHE A 257 9.48 9.79 -8.68
CA PHE A 257 10.51 8.91 -8.14
C PHE A 257 11.79 9.70 -7.83
N ASP A 258 12.55 9.23 -6.85
CA ASP A 258 13.81 9.82 -6.41
C ASP A 258 13.67 11.30 -6.01
N ALA A 259 12.49 11.68 -5.52
CA ALA A 259 12.18 13.06 -5.18
C ALA A 259 13.13 13.58 -4.05
N PRO A 260 13.79 14.72 -4.24
CA PRO A 260 14.72 15.27 -3.24
C PRO A 260 14.00 15.53 -1.91
N ARG A 261 14.37 14.81 -0.84
CA ARG A 261 13.67 14.84 0.46
C ARG A 261 13.62 16.25 1.08
N ASP A 262 14.66 17.02 0.88
CA ASP A 262 14.79 18.39 1.39
C ASP A 262 13.91 19.41 0.65
N GLN A 263 13.41 19.06 -0.52
CA GLN A 263 12.51 19.88 -1.33
C GLN A 263 11.03 19.51 -1.16
N LEU A 264 10.73 18.42 -0.44
CA LEU A 264 9.37 17.97 -0.26
C LEU A 264 8.62 18.79 0.79
N SER A 265 7.38 19.15 0.46
CA SER A 265 6.32 19.55 1.38
C SER A 265 5.13 18.66 1.09
N ILE A 266 4.83 17.75 2.00
CA ILE A 266 3.92 16.62 1.77
C ILE A 266 2.53 16.90 2.34
N SER A 267 1.51 16.62 1.52
CA SER A 267 0.13 16.45 1.92
C SER A 267 -0.27 14.98 1.74
N ALA A 268 -0.57 14.28 2.84
CA ALA A 268 -1.01 12.88 2.81
C ALA A 268 -2.54 12.82 2.82
N TRP A 269 -3.12 11.98 1.95
CA TRP A 269 -4.56 11.86 1.77
C TRP A 269 -5.01 10.41 1.95
N GLY A 270 -6.18 10.18 2.60
CA GLY A 270 -6.70 8.83 2.81
C GLY A 270 -8.06 8.81 3.51
N TYR A 271 -8.57 7.60 3.69
CA TYR A 271 -9.84 7.30 4.36
C TYR A 271 -9.57 6.57 5.69
N PRO A 272 -9.16 7.28 6.75
CA PRO A 272 -8.93 6.63 8.05
C PRO A 272 -10.22 6.01 8.57
N SER A 273 -10.17 4.82 9.16
CA SER A 273 -11.35 4.06 9.57
C SER A 273 -11.29 3.50 10.99
N SER A 274 -10.14 3.55 11.66
CA SER A 274 -10.09 3.29 13.10
C SER A 274 -10.42 4.57 13.88
N LYS A 275 -11.00 4.41 15.06
CA LYS A 275 -11.41 5.55 15.92
C LYS A 275 -10.33 6.63 16.01
N PRO A 276 -10.69 7.90 15.92
CA PRO A 276 -12.06 8.46 15.94
C PRO A 276 -12.78 8.48 14.58
N TYR A 277 -12.17 7.96 13.52
CA TYR A 277 -12.70 7.94 12.17
C TYR A 277 -13.55 6.68 11.91
N ASP A 278 -14.28 6.67 10.79
CA ASP A 278 -15.18 5.57 10.40
C ASP A 278 -14.97 5.04 8.96
N GLY A 279 -13.93 5.52 8.27
CA GLY A 279 -13.59 5.10 6.90
C GLY A 279 -14.46 5.69 5.79
N ARG A 280 -15.39 6.59 6.10
CA ARG A 280 -16.36 7.12 5.14
C ARG A 280 -15.98 8.49 4.61
N GLU A 281 -14.97 9.12 5.18
CA GLU A 281 -14.54 10.46 4.85
C GLU A 281 -13.10 10.49 4.36
N LEU A 282 -12.89 11.19 3.24
CA LEU A 282 -11.55 11.52 2.78
C LEU A 282 -10.99 12.59 3.71
N ASN A 283 -9.82 12.32 4.26
CA ASN A 283 -9.08 13.23 5.14
C ASN A 283 -7.71 13.51 4.56
N ARG A 284 -7.08 14.59 5.02
CA ARG A 284 -5.70 14.94 4.68
C ARG A 284 -4.94 15.46 5.89
N CYS A 285 -3.63 15.26 5.86
CA CYS A 285 -2.67 15.92 6.74
C CYS A 285 -1.68 16.70 5.88
N ASP A 286 -1.56 17.99 6.13
CA ASP A 286 -0.52 18.81 5.51
C ASP A 286 0.74 18.73 6.39
N GLY A 287 1.46 17.59 6.26
CA GLY A 287 2.57 17.20 7.14
C GLY A 287 3.88 17.97 6.87
N GLY A 288 3.92 18.74 5.78
CA GLY A 288 5.07 19.57 5.44
C GLY A 288 6.33 18.77 5.08
N ARG A 289 7.49 19.23 5.56
CA ARG A 289 8.77 18.58 5.27
C ARG A 289 8.87 17.22 5.98
N PRO A 290 9.15 16.12 5.25
CA PRO A 290 9.31 14.82 5.87
C PRO A 290 10.65 14.69 6.60
N VAL A 291 10.65 13.82 7.61
CA VAL A 291 11.86 13.30 8.26
C VAL A 291 12.07 11.84 7.85
N ARG A 292 13.20 11.23 8.23
CA ARG A 292 13.53 9.84 7.88
C ARG A 292 13.07 8.89 8.98
N LEU A 293 12.54 7.72 8.56
CA LEU A 293 12.34 6.55 9.41
C LEU A 293 13.00 5.34 8.75
N SER A 294 13.87 4.64 9.45
CA SER A 294 14.58 3.47 8.94
C SER A 294 14.50 2.32 9.92
N PHE A 295 14.10 1.14 9.44
CA PHE A 295 14.20 -0.13 10.16
C PHE A 295 15.46 -0.90 9.75
N ASP A 296 15.94 -0.69 8.54
CA ASP A 296 17.18 -1.27 8.01
C ASP A 296 17.97 -0.16 7.29
N PRO A 297 19.11 0.27 7.86
CA PRO A 297 19.93 1.32 7.25
C PRO A 297 20.58 0.96 5.91
N ALA A 298 20.54 -0.31 5.50
CA ALA A 298 21.00 -0.75 4.19
C ALA A 298 19.95 -0.52 3.09
N ARG A 299 18.75 -0.06 3.46
CA ARG A 299 17.62 0.23 2.57
C ARG A 299 17.31 1.72 2.60
N PRO A 300 16.65 2.28 1.55
CA PRO A 300 16.21 3.66 1.57
C PRO A 300 15.30 3.95 2.77
N ALA A 301 15.62 4.92 3.59
CA ALA A 301 14.77 5.30 4.71
C ALA A 301 13.39 5.74 4.20
N MET A 302 12.34 5.43 4.93
CA MET A 302 10.99 5.91 4.67
C MET A 302 10.90 7.42 4.83
N LEU A 303 9.90 8.03 4.22
CA LEU A 303 9.43 9.37 4.56
C LEU A 303 8.51 9.26 5.77
N SER A 304 8.69 10.14 6.76
CA SER A 304 7.85 10.23 7.96
C SER A 304 7.31 11.64 8.10
N ILE A 305 6.01 11.79 8.33
CA ILE A 305 5.33 13.08 8.52
C ILE A 305 4.41 13.03 9.75
N GLY A 306 4.21 14.17 10.38
CA GLY A 306 3.17 14.32 11.40
C GLY A 306 1.78 14.17 10.79
N CYS A 307 0.97 13.23 11.32
CA CYS A 307 -0.39 13.01 10.87
C CYS A 307 -1.17 12.12 11.83
N THR A 308 -2.41 12.51 12.17
CA THR A 308 -3.28 11.75 13.08
C THR A 308 -4.25 10.81 12.37
N MET A 309 -4.11 10.59 11.06
CA MET A 309 -4.90 9.56 10.37
C MET A 309 -4.54 8.17 10.90
N THR A 310 -5.56 7.31 10.97
CA THR A 310 -5.47 5.95 11.51
C THR A 310 -5.51 4.89 10.40
N ALA A 311 -5.59 3.60 10.78
CA ALA A 311 -5.79 2.47 9.87
C ALA A 311 -6.95 2.75 8.90
N GLY A 312 -6.83 2.28 7.66
CA GLY A 312 -7.69 2.63 6.53
C GLY A 312 -7.11 3.72 5.63
N SER A 313 -6.26 4.64 6.17
CA SER A 313 -5.47 5.56 5.34
C SER A 313 -4.32 4.87 4.58
N SER A 314 -4.01 3.63 4.90
CA SER A 314 -3.03 2.76 4.22
C SER A 314 -3.17 2.81 2.70
N GLY A 315 -2.08 2.96 1.97
CA GLY A 315 -2.06 3.09 0.51
C GLY A 315 -2.49 4.46 -0.02
N GLY A 316 -3.03 5.33 0.83
CA GLY A 316 -3.39 6.70 0.46
C GLY A 316 -2.18 7.50 -0.01
N GLY A 317 -2.36 8.29 -1.07
CA GLY A 317 -1.28 9.01 -1.71
C GLY A 317 -0.71 10.15 -0.88
N TRP A 318 0.60 10.32 -0.96
CA TRP A 318 1.32 11.47 -0.44
C TRP A 318 1.73 12.36 -1.61
N PHE A 319 1.29 13.59 -1.58
CA PHE A 319 1.45 14.52 -2.68
C PHE A 319 2.43 15.63 -2.33
N ALA A 320 3.23 16.03 -3.34
CA ALA A 320 4.08 17.19 -3.29
C ALA A 320 4.06 17.92 -4.63
N THR A 321 4.44 19.20 -4.63
CA THR A 321 4.54 20.00 -5.85
C THR A 321 5.93 19.83 -6.46
N MET A 322 5.96 19.40 -7.71
CA MET A 322 7.19 19.31 -8.51
C MET A 322 7.74 20.72 -8.86
N PRO A 323 9.01 20.82 -9.27
CA PRO A 323 9.59 22.11 -9.70
C PRO A 323 8.86 22.79 -10.85
N ASP A 324 8.12 22.04 -11.67
CA ASP A 324 7.30 22.56 -12.77
C ASP A 324 5.89 23.00 -12.33
N GLY A 325 5.58 22.94 -11.04
CA GLY A 325 4.31 23.35 -10.45
C GLY A 325 3.23 22.26 -10.43
N ARG A 326 3.46 21.09 -11.05
CA ARG A 326 2.49 19.99 -11.03
C ARG A 326 2.51 19.26 -9.69
N THR A 327 1.33 18.81 -9.24
CA THR A 327 1.21 17.88 -8.11
C THR A 327 1.64 16.49 -8.56
N ALA A 328 2.46 15.82 -7.74
CA ALA A 328 2.92 14.45 -7.99
C ALA A 328 2.77 13.59 -6.73
N LEU A 329 2.60 12.29 -6.91
CA LEU A 329 2.67 11.30 -5.86
C LEU A 329 4.14 11.01 -5.55
N VAL A 330 4.55 11.16 -4.28
CA VAL A 330 5.93 10.94 -3.82
C VAL A 330 6.06 9.77 -2.85
N SER A 331 4.93 9.28 -2.33
CA SER A 331 4.84 8.14 -1.41
C SER A 331 3.40 7.69 -1.25
N ASN A 332 3.19 6.68 -0.42
CA ASN A 332 1.88 6.25 0.08
C ASN A 332 1.98 5.93 1.58
N THR A 333 0.87 6.00 2.30
CA THR A 333 0.81 5.55 3.69
C THR A 333 1.09 4.05 3.77
N SER A 334 2.11 3.65 4.54
CA SER A 334 2.44 2.26 4.86
C SER A 334 2.08 1.92 6.30
N ILE A 335 2.64 2.64 7.26
CA ILE A 335 2.48 2.34 8.67
C ILE A 335 2.41 3.63 9.50
N GLY A 336 1.60 3.63 10.55
CA GLY A 336 1.59 4.67 11.58
C GLY A 336 2.35 4.23 12.83
N ASN A 337 2.57 5.17 13.76
CA ASN A 337 3.04 4.86 15.09
C ASN A 337 1.86 4.55 16.04
N LEU A 338 2.15 3.95 17.21
CA LEU A 338 1.14 3.59 18.22
C LEU A 338 0.34 4.79 18.74
N ALA A 339 0.97 5.95 18.82
CA ALA A 339 0.36 7.17 19.34
C ALA A 339 -0.56 7.87 18.32
N HIS A 340 -0.62 7.39 17.06
CA HIS A 340 -1.32 8.03 15.95
C HIS A 340 -0.93 9.51 15.78
N THR A 341 0.37 9.80 15.87
CA THR A 341 0.96 11.13 15.71
C THR A 341 1.75 11.27 14.43
N ALA A 342 2.18 10.15 13.84
CA ALA A 342 2.97 10.11 12.61
C ALA A 342 2.50 9.02 11.66
N LEU A 343 2.63 9.29 10.36
CA LEU A 343 2.52 8.31 9.28
C LEU A 343 3.87 8.17 8.57
N ASN A 344 4.14 6.95 8.10
CA ASN A 344 5.36 6.60 7.40
C ASN A 344 5.03 5.95 6.06
N GLY A 345 5.76 6.34 5.03
CA GLY A 345 5.59 5.82 3.69
C GLY A 345 6.92 5.51 3.01
N PRO A 346 6.97 4.55 2.07
CA PRO A 346 8.20 4.17 1.37
C PRO A 346 8.76 5.34 0.56
N TYR A 347 10.08 5.45 0.50
CA TYR A 347 10.74 6.34 -0.46
C TYR A 347 10.73 5.67 -1.83
N LEU A 348 10.07 6.29 -2.79
CA LEU A 348 9.87 5.72 -4.12
C LEU A 348 11.09 5.94 -5.00
N GLU A 349 11.88 4.89 -5.22
CA GLU A 349 13.07 4.89 -6.05
C GLU A 349 12.98 3.86 -7.20
N SER A 350 14.11 3.32 -7.64
CA SER A 350 14.24 2.46 -8.81
C SER A 350 13.29 1.26 -8.83
N VAL A 351 13.11 0.54 -7.70
CA VAL A 351 12.22 -0.62 -7.62
C VAL A 351 10.75 -0.20 -7.83
N ALA A 352 10.35 0.93 -7.24
CA ALA A 352 9.01 1.49 -7.40
C ALA A 352 8.75 1.95 -8.84
N ARG A 353 9.75 2.60 -9.47
CA ARG A 353 9.72 3.00 -10.88
C ARG A 353 9.56 1.79 -11.80
N GLN A 354 10.36 0.74 -11.60
CA GLN A 354 10.31 -0.48 -12.39
C GLN A 354 8.96 -1.20 -12.26
N ALA A 355 8.37 -1.24 -11.05
CA ALA A 355 7.05 -1.80 -10.82
C ALA A 355 5.96 -1.08 -11.62
N LEU A 356 5.95 0.27 -11.60
CA LEU A 356 5.03 1.07 -12.40
C LEU A 356 5.21 0.81 -13.90
N GLU A 357 6.44 0.88 -14.39
CA GLU A 357 6.77 0.65 -15.80
C GLU A 357 6.42 -0.77 -16.25
N TYR A 358 6.59 -1.77 -15.37
CA TYR A 358 6.21 -3.14 -15.68
C TYR A 358 4.70 -3.26 -15.94
N VAL A 359 3.85 -2.76 -15.03
CA VAL A 359 2.39 -2.81 -15.20
C VAL A 359 1.92 -1.96 -16.35
N SER A 360 2.52 -0.79 -16.58
CA SER A 360 2.22 0.12 -17.68
C SER A 360 2.41 -0.55 -19.06
N ARG A 361 3.47 -1.38 -19.22
CA ARG A 361 3.76 -2.08 -20.48
C ARG A 361 2.87 -3.30 -20.77
N LYS A 362 2.18 -3.84 -19.76
CA LYS A 362 1.28 -4.99 -19.96
C LYS A 362 -0.02 -4.53 -20.64
N ALA A 363 -0.36 -5.21 -21.73
CA ALA A 363 -1.55 -4.93 -22.53
C ALA A 363 -2.85 -5.27 -21.77
#